data_4371d9cc02f1706c9accddc75c342cea
#
_entry.id   4371d9cc02f1706c9accddc75c342cea
#
_cell.length_a   1.000
_cell.length_b   1.000
_cell.length_c   1.000
_cell.angle_alpha   90.00
_cell.angle_beta   90.00
_cell.angle_gamma   90.00
#
_symmetry.space_group_name_H-M   'P 1'
#
loop_
_entity.id
_entity.type
_entity.pdbx_description
1 polymer ?
#
loop_
_entity_poly.entity_id
_entity_poly.type
_entity_poly.pdbx_seq_one_letter_code
_entity_poly.pdbx_strand_id
1 'polypeptide(L)'
;MKYAPIIIPTLNRIEHLKRCITSLQKNPWAKHTSLIISVDYPPKDKYISGYKQVCSYLREGVNGFANVEIIYQSQNLGAYENAEYLKNYVREKYDRYIFSEDDNEFSPNFIEYVDKGLAEFEQDENIIAICSGGAEDLETRSENVKLSQNFAAYGYGTWIFKMQQYSRKINREYLEGIAKNTGLLLKLASAHPRYVFALQSAIFKKEKLYQLPDDMVPIIDQTIIMYMFAEQKYVLVPCLSKVRNWGYDGSGENCARDMEYHASEVMIDEKTSFDLHYSYPLKIVKLQSGYSVENFCRVVAAFIKIGVWRWKNKRN
;
A
#
# COMPACT_ATOMS: atom_id res chain seq x y z
N MET A 1 -0.32 -24.87 5.00
CA MET A 1 -0.14 -23.49 4.49
C MET A 1 -0.22 -22.53 5.66
N LYS A 2 0.58 -21.45 5.67
CA LYS A 2 0.48 -20.39 6.69
C LYS A 2 -0.50 -19.35 6.18
N TYR A 3 -1.46 -18.96 7.01
CA TYR A 3 -2.42 -17.90 6.69
C TYR A 3 -1.94 -16.58 7.29
N ALA A 4 -1.86 -15.53 6.47
CA ALA A 4 -1.44 -14.20 6.91
C ALA A 4 -2.59 -13.52 7.66
N PRO A 5 -2.39 -12.93 8.85
CA PRO A 5 -3.42 -12.14 9.49
C PRO A 5 -3.72 -10.88 8.65
N ILE A 6 -4.99 -10.48 8.62
CA ILE A 6 -5.40 -9.21 8.02
C ILE A 6 -5.39 -8.14 9.11
N ILE A 7 -4.75 -7.01 8.83
CA ILE A 7 -4.70 -5.85 9.73
C ILE A 7 -5.38 -4.64 9.10
N ILE A 8 -6.25 -3.97 9.86
CA ILE A 8 -7.05 -2.83 9.39
C ILE A 8 -6.98 -1.71 10.43
N PRO A 9 -6.31 -0.58 10.16
CA PRO A 9 -6.49 0.64 10.92
C PRO A 9 -7.81 1.31 10.52
N THR A 10 -8.56 1.83 11.48
CA THR A 10 -9.82 2.56 11.24
C THR A 10 -10.03 3.65 12.31
N LEU A 11 -10.99 4.54 12.07
CA LEU A 11 -11.38 5.58 13.03
C LEU A 11 -12.91 5.73 13.12
N ASN A 12 -13.55 6.25 12.08
CA ASN A 12 -14.93 6.78 12.17
C ASN A 12 -15.78 6.53 10.91
N ARG A 13 -15.29 5.77 9.93
CA ARG A 13 -15.96 5.53 8.64
C ARG A 13 -16.72 4.20 8.65
N ILE A 14 -17.85 4.16 9.36
CA ILE A 14 -18.59 2.91 9.62
C ILE A 14 -19.03 2.20 8.33
N GLU A 15 -19.52 2.92 7.31
CA GLU A 15 -20.01 2.30 6.07
C GLU A 15 -18.86 1.71 5.25
N HIS A 16 -17.70 2.37 5.23
CA HIS A 16 -16.50 1.83 4.60
C HIS A 16 -16.02 0.57 5.33
N LEU A 17 -15.88 0.63 6.65
CA LEU A 17 -15.43 -0.51 7.44
C LEU A 17 -16.36 -1.72 7.29
N LYS A 18 -17.69 -1.51 7.31
CA LYS A 18 -18.67 -2.58 7.07
C LYS A 18 -18.50 -3.21 5.70
N ARG A 19 -18.34 -2.41 4.64
CA ARG A 19 -18.11 -2.89 3.28
C ARG A 19 -16.84 -3.72 3.21
N CYS A 20 -15.75 -3.22 3.78
CA CYS A 20 -14.46 -3.90 3.82
C CYS A 20 -14.58 -5.26 4.51
N ILE A 21 -15.09 -5.31 5.73
CA ILE A 21 -15.25 -6.56 6.50
C ILE A 21 -16.20 -7.52 5.77
N THR A 22 -17.34 -7.04 5.27
CA THR A 22 -18.30 -7.88 4.55
C THR A 22 -17.70 -8.49 3.28
N SER A 23 -16.87 -7.73 2.55
CA SER A 23 -16.19 -8.25 1.37
C SER A 23 -15.15 -9.32 1.72
N LEU A 24 -14.41 -9.13 2.80
CA LEU A 24 -13.48 -10.14 3.32
C LEU A 24 -14.18 -11.40 3.81
N GLN A 25 -15.35 -11.28 4.46
CA GLN A 25 -16.15 -12.43 4.91
C GLN A 25 -16.64 -13.32 3.75
N LYS A 26 -16.77 -12.76 2.54
CA LYS A 26 -17.12 -13.53 1.33
C LYS A 26 -16.01 -14.46 0.85
N ASN A 27 -14.77 -14.26 1.34
CA ASN A 27 -13.65 -15.13 0.98
C ASN A 27 -13.75 -16.47 1.71
N PRO A 28 -13.71 -17.62 1.00
CA PRO A 28 -13.74 -18.92 1.64
C PRO A 28 -12.58 -19.17 2.61
N TRP A 29 -11.47 -18.45 2.46
CA TRP A 29 -10.28 -18.56 3.32
C TRP A 29 -10.34 -17.68 4.57
N ALA A 30 -11.32 -16.79 4.69
CA ALA A 30 -11.53 -15.95 5.87
C ALA A 30 -11.61 -16.77 7.16
N LYS A 31 -12.29 -17.93 7.12
CA LYS A 31 -12.44 -18.85 8.25
C LYS A 31 -11.11 -19.41 8.81
N HIS A 32 -10.02 -19.28 8.07
CA HIS A 32 -8.66 -19.70 8.47
C HIS A 32 -7.77 -18.51 8.80
N THR A 33 -8.23 -17.30 8.57
CA THR A 33 -7.48 -16.05 8.63
C THR A 33 -7.86 -15.26 9.88
N SER A 34 -6.87 -14.77 10.63
CA SER A 34 -7.12 -13.84 11.74
C SER A 34 -7.36 -12.42 11.22
N LEU A 35 -8.34 -11.72 11.81
CA LEU A 35 -8.62 -10.31 11.55
C LEU A 35 -8.25 -9.49 12.79
N ILE A 36 -7.42 -8.45 12.61
CA ILE A 36 -6.95 -7.59 13.68
C ILE A 36 -7.26 -6.14 13.29
N ILE A 37 -8.11 -5.46 14.06
CA ILE A 37 -8.55 -4.09 13.76
C ILE A 37 -8.04 -3.17 14.87
N SER A 38 -7.39 -2.07 14.51
CA SER A 38 -7.05 -1.00 15.44
C SER A 38 -7.97 0.20 15.19
N VAL A 39 -8.76 0.54 16.19
CA VAL A 39 -9.65 1.70 16.19
C VAL A 39 -8.91 2.86 16.85
N ASP A 40 -8.55 3.87 16.06
CA ASP A 40 -7.88 5.06 16.55
C ASP A 40 -8.83 5.93 17.40
N TYR A 41 -8.29 6.76 18.28
CA TYR A 41 -9.07 7.68 19.10
C TYR A 41 -9.39 8.96 18.29
N PRO A 42 -10.63 9.51 18.39
CA PRO A 42 -11.01 10.69 17.62
C PRO A 42 -10.22 11.94 18.04
N PRO A 43 -9.54 12.63 17.07
CA PRO A 43 -8.76 13.82 17.40
C PRO A 43 -9.61 15.09 17.62
N LYS A 44 -10.88 15.09 17.18
CA LYS A 44 -11.80 16.23 17.22
C LYS A 44 -13.24 15.75 17.35
N ASP A 45 -14.10 16.60 17.92
CA ASP A 45 -15.52 16.30 18.16
C ASP A 45 -16.29 15.83 16.93
N LYS A 46 -15.97 16.37 15.76
CA LYS A 46 -16.62 15.99 14.49
C LYS A 46 -16.48 14.49 14.15
N TYR A 47 -15.48 13.81 14.69
CA TYR A 47 -15.26 12.37 14.46
C TYR A 47 -15.93 11.47 15.48
N ILE A 48 -16.40 12.02 16.64
CA ILE A 48 -16.91 11.23 17.77
C ILE A 48 -18.14 10.40 17.37
N SER A 49 -19.05 10.97 16.58
CA SER A 49 -20.27 10.25 16.17
C SER A 49 -19.95 8.99 15.38
N GLY A 50 -19.13 9.11 14.33
CA GLY A 50 -18.70 7.96 13.52
C GLY A 50 -17.85 6.96 14.30
N TYR A 51 -16.96 7.44 15.18
CA TYR A 51 -16.18 6.60 16.09
C TYR A 51 -17.08 5.73 16.97
N LYS A 52 -18.12 6.33 17.59
CA LYS A 52 -19.07 5.58 18.41
C LYS A 52 -19.81 4.51 17.58
N GLN A 53 -20.17 4.81 16.35
CA GLN A 53 -20.81 3.85 15.43
C GLN A 53 -19.86 2.68 15.09
N VAL A 54 -18.59 2.96 14.78
CA VAL A 54 -17.56 1.94 14.57
C VAL A 54 -17.39 1.07 15.81
N CYS A 55 -17.25 1.68 16.99
CA CYS A 55 -17.13 0.94 18.25
C CYS A 55 -18.35 0.08 18.55
N SER A 56 -19.57 0.58 18.29
CA SER A 56 -20.81 -0.20 18.49
C SER A 56 -20.83 -1.42 17.60
N TYR A 57 -20.60 -1.25 16.30
CA TYR A 57 -20.56 -2.33 15.32
C TYR A 57 -19.53 -3.42 15.68
N LEU A 58 -18.33 -3.02 16.07
CA LEU A 58 -17.28 -3.97 16.41
C LEU A 58 -17.58 -4.72 17.74
N ARG A 59 -18.28 -4.08 18.69
CA ARG A 59 -18.73 -4.74 19.94
C ARG A 59 -19.88 -5.72 19.75
N GLU A 60 -20.71 -5.52 18.73
CA GLU A 60 -21.76 -6.49 18.34
C GLU A 60 -21.13 -7.81 17.85
N GLY A 61 -19.87 -7.78 17.49
CA GLY A 61 -19.08 -8.94 17.08
C GLY A 61 -18.96 -9.08 15.56
N VAL A 62 -17.75 -9.31 15.12
CA VAL A 62 -17.42 -9.68 13.75
C VAL A 62 -17.14 -11.19 13.71
N ASN A 63 -17.78 -11.88 12.79
CA ASN A 63 -17.63 -13.33 12.62
C ASN A 63 -17.04 -13.69 11.25
N GLY A 64 -16.91 -14.99 10.95
CA GLY A 64 -16.44 -15.50 9.66
C GLY A 64 -14.91 -15.59 9.52
N PHE A 65 -14.15 -15.20 10.52
CA PHE A 65 -12.70 -15.32 10.59
C PHE A 65 -12.27 -16.36 11.63
N ALA A 66 -11.04 -16.85 11.52
CA ALA A 66 -10.49 -17.80 12.49
C ALA A 66 -10.38 -17.19 13.90
N ASN A 67 -10.01 -15.92 13.96
CA ASN A 67 -9.95 -15.12 15.17
C ASN A 67 -10.21 -13.66 14.80
N VAL A 68 -10.83 -12.91 15.71
CA VAL A 68 -11.04 -11.46 15.55
C VAL A 68 -10.52 -10.76 16.79
N GLU A 69 -9.60 -9.82 16.60
CA GLU A 69 -9.01 -9.04 17.69
C GLU A 69 -9.24 -7.55 17.40
N ILE A 70 -9.85 -6.84 18.35
CA ILE A 70 -10.13 -5.42 18.26
C ILE A 70 -9.31 -4.67 19.31
N ILE A 71 -8.49 -3.73 18.85
CA ILE A 71 -7.64 -2.89 19.68
C ILE A 71 -8.19 -1.47 19.63
N TYR A 72 -8.59 -0.94 20.78
CA TYR A 72 -9.03 0.44 20.90
C TYR A 72 -7.89 1.29 21.43
N GLN A 73 -7.48 2.30 20.66
CA GLN A 73 -6.42 3.22 21.08
C GLN A 73 -6.95 4.17 22.16
N SER A 74 -6.13 4.44 23.19
CA SER A 74 -6.48 5.32 24.29
C SER A 74 -6.29 6.81 23.97
N GLN A 75 -5.56 7.11 22.88
CA GLN A 75 -5.28 8.45 22.37
C GLN A 75 -5.23 8.43 20.85
N ASN A 76 -5.37 9.58 20.22
CA ASN A 76 -5.22 9.68 18.77
C ASN A 76 -3.77 9.45 18.36
N LEU A 77 -3.56 8.46 17.52
CA LEU A 77 -2.27 8.18 16.91
C LEU A 77 -2.14 8.86 15.52
N GLY A 78 -3.26 9.05 14.83
CA GLY A 78 -3.28 9.41 13.41
C GLY A 78 -3.18 8.18 12.51
N ALA A 79 -3.57 8.35 11.25
CA ALA A 79 -3.70 7.23 10.32
C ALA A 79 -2.40 6.45 10.12
N TYR A 80 -1.28 7.16 10.03
CA TYR A 80 0.03 6.55 9.81
C TYR A 80 0.50 5.75 11.04
N GLU A 81 0.57 6.38 12.21
CA GLU A 81 1.05 5.70 13.42
C GLU A 81 0.11 4.57 13.86
N ASN A 82 -1.19 4.68 13.61
CA ASN A 82 -2.11 3.57 13.88
C ASN A 82 -1.84 2.38 12.97
N ALA A 83 -1.51 2.60 11.70
CA ALA A 83 -1.08 1.55 10.79
C ALA A 83 0.27 0.92 11.22
N GLU A 84 1.25 1.74 11.60
CA GLU A 84 2.56 1.26 12.09
C GLU A 84 2.42 0.50 13.41
N TYR A 85 1.53 0.93 14.30
CA TYR A 85 1.19 0.20 15.52
C TYR A 85 0.74 -1.23 15.20
N LEU A 86 -0.19 -1.41 14.26
CA LEU A 86 -0.65 -2.73 13.83
C LEU A 86 0.46 -3.59 13.22
N LYS A 87 1.28 -3.01 12.34
CA LYS A 87 2.42 -3.71 11.74
C LYS A 87 3.42 -4.18 12.80
N ASN A 88 3.69 -3.35 13.83
CA ASN A 88 4.54 -3.70 14.94
C ASN A 88 3.90 -4.78 15.81
N TYR A 89 2.59 -4.69 16.07
CA TYR A 89 1.85 -5.66 16.86
C TYR A 89 1.89 -7.06 16.26
N VAL A 90 1.66 -7.18 14.94
CA VAL A 90 1.69 -8.51 14.29
C VAL A 90 3.09 -9.05 14.11
N ARG A 91 4.11 -8.21 14.05
CA ARG A 91 5.51 -8.63 13.94
C ARG A 91 5.99 -9.53 15.07
N GLU A 92 5.39 -9.41 16.23
CA GLU A 92 5.73 -10.23 17.41
C GLU A 92 5.14 -11.64 17.34
N LYS A 93 4.10 -11.85 16.53
CA LYS A 93 3.29 -13.08 16.52
C LYS A 93 3.33 -13.83 15.18
N TYR A 94 3.66 -13.13 14.09
CA TYR A 94 3.56 -13.65 12.72
C TYR A 94 4.84 -13.35 11.93
N ASP A 95 5.03 -14.03 10.80
CA ASP A 95 6.14 -13.79 9.85
C ASP A 95 5.70 -12.99 8.62
N ARG A 96 4.39 -12.79 8.45
CA ARG A 96 3.74 -12.11 7.32
C ARG A 96 2.43 -11.47 7.75
N TYR A 97 1.89 -10.56 6.95
CA TYR A 97 0.56 -9.98 7.17
C TYR A 97 -0.06 -9.52 5.85
N ILE A 98 -1.38 -9.33 5.87
CA ILE A 98 -2.16 -8.62 4.86
C ILE A 98 -2.56 -7.28 5.46
N PHE A 99 -2.18 -6.17 4.81
CA PHE A 99 -2.61 -4.84 5.19
C PHE A 99 -3.82 -4.42 4.35
N SER A 100 -4.82 -3.82 4.97
CA SER A 100 -5.94 -3.17 4.32
C SER A 100 -6.25 -1.83 4.95
N GLU A 101 -6.67 -0.85 4.14
CA GLU A 101 -7.39 0.32 4.61
C GLU A 101 -8.86 -0.03 4.84
N ASP A 102 -9.58 0.77 5.64
CA ASP A 102 -10.99 0.50 5.97
C ASP A 102 -11.98 0.81 4.84
N ASP A 103 -11.52 1.47 3.76
CA ASP A 103 -12.31 1.86 2.59
C ASP A 103 -12.16 0.93 1.37
N ASN A 104 -11.54 -0.22 1.55
CA ASN A 104 -11.40 -1.21 0.50
C ASN A 104 -12.61 -2.16 0.43
N GLU A 105 -12.94 -2.60 -0.79
CA GLU A 105 -13.83 -3.72 -1.06
C GLU A 105 -13.06 -4.77 -1.86
N PHE A 106 -13.02 -6.01 -1.37
CA PHE A 106 -12.20 -7.07 -1.95
C PHE A 106 -13.00 -8.08 -2.77
N SER A 107 -12.33 -8.67 -3.76
CA SER A 107 -12.84 -9.82 -4.49
C SER A 107 -13.00 -11.04 -3.58
N PRO A 108 -13.93 -11.98 -3.89
CA PRO A 108 -14.15 -13.15 -3.04
C PRO A 108 -12.96 -14.10 -2.94
N ASN A 109 -11.96 -14.00 -3.81
CA ASN A 109 -10.73 -14.81 -3.79
C ASN A 109 -9.47 -14.03 -3.38
N PHE A 110 -9.62 -12.83 -2.84
CA PHE A 110 -8.48 -11.97 -2.48
C PHE A 110 -7.53 -12.63 -1.47
N ILE A 111 -8.06 -13.19 -0.37
CA ILE A 111 -7.24 -13.81 0.69
C ILE A 111 -6.46 -14.99 0.12
N GLU A 112 -7.13 -15.85 -0.66
CA GLU A 112 -6.50 -17.00 -1.32
C GLU A 112 -5.40 -16.57 -2.28
N TYR A 113 -5.63 -15.54 -3.09
CA TYR A 113 -4.64 -14.95 -3.99
C TYR A 113 -3.40 -14.49 -3.23
N VAL A 114 -3.58 -13.73 -2.16
CA VAL A 114 -2.46 -13.19 -1.39
C VAL A 114 -1.68 -14.31 -0.70
N ASP A 115 -2.34 -15.23 0.00
CA ASP A 115 -1.67 -16.30 0.73
C ASP A 115 -0.94 -17.28 -0.19
N LYS A 116 -1.52 -17.60 -1.37
CA LYS A 116 -0.82 -18.40 -2.40
C LYS A 116 0.41 -17.67 -2.93
N GLY A 117 0.30 -16.37 -3.22
CA GLY A 117 1.45 -15.56 -3.63
C GLY A 117 2.52 -15.47 -2.56
N LEU A 118 2.13 -15.28 -1.30
CA LEU A 118 3.07 -15.27 -0.16
C LEU A 118 3.76 -16.63 0.04
N ALA A 119 3.09 -17.74 -0.21
CA ALA A 119 3.69 -19.06 -0.09
C ALA A 119 4.67 -19.34 -1.24
N GLU A 120 4.29 -18.99 -2.47
CA GLU A 120 5.05 -19.28 -3.68
C GLU A 120 6.35 -18.46 -3.76
N PHE A 121 6.27 -17.15 -3.46
CA PHE A 121 7.38 -16.21 -3.67
C PHE A 121 8.11 -15.84 -2.37
N GLU A 122 8.00 -16.62 -1.30
CA GLU A 122 8.70 -16.36 -0.04
C GLU A 122 10.22 -16.26 -0.23
N GLN A 123 10.79 -17.18 -1.02
CA GLN A 123 12.23 -17.27 -1.26
C GLN A 123 12.72 -16.37 -2.40
N ASP A 124 11.82 -15.75 -3.16
CA ASP A 124 12.24 -14.81 -4.21
C ASP A 124 12.54 -13.45 -3.58
N GLU A 125 13.83 -13.14 -3.48
CA GLU A 125 14.29 -11.89 -2.88
C GLU A 125 13.86 -10.64 -3.67
N ASN A 126 13.51 -10.79 -4.95
CA ASN A 126 13.13 -9.66 -5.80
C ASN A 126 11.65 -9.26 -5.61
N ILE A 127 10.80 -10.15 -5.10
CA ILE A 127 9.39 -9.86 -4.85
C ILE A 127 9.21 -9.49 -3.38
N ILE A 128 8.79 -8.24 -3.10
CA ILE A 128 8.66 -7.72 -1.74
C ILE A 128 7.25 -7.75 -1.19
N ALA A 129 6.23 -7.81 -2.05
CA ALA A 129 4.82 -7.87 -1.64
C ALA A 129 3.94 -8.45 -2.74
N ILE A 130 2.73 -8.86 -2.35
CA ILE A 130 1.64 -9.31 -3.20
C ILE A 130 0.55 -8.24 -3.12
N CYS A 131 0.37 -7.42 -4.15
CA CYS A 131 -0.58 -6.32 -4.17
C CYS A 131 -1.91 -6.72 -4.81
N SER A 132 -3.01 -6.14 -4.33
CA SER A 132 -4.36 -6.43 -4.79
C SER A 132 -4.80 -5.67 -6.04
N GLY A 133 -4.16 -4.51 -6.31
CA GLY A 133 -4.46 -3.70 -7.51
C GLY A 133 -4.05 -4.43 -8.78
N GLY A 134 -4.96 -4.49 -9.76
CA GLY A 134 -4.75 -5.23 -11.00
C GLY A 134 -3.77 -4.55 -11.95
N ALA A 135 -3.21 -5.34 -12.86
CA ALA A 135 -2.37 -4.86 -13.94
C ALA A 135 -3.19 -4.24 -15.09
N GLU A 136 -4.52 -4.23 -14.99
CA GLU A 136 -5.45 -3.83 -16.06
C GLU A 136 -5.14 -4.53 -17.40
N ASP A 137 -4.79 -5.79 -17.30
CA ASP A 137 -4.36 -6.60 -18.44
C ASP A 137 -5.17 -7.91 -18.46
N LEU A 138 -5.30 -8.47 -19.64
CA LEU A 138 -6.09 -9.69 -19.80
C LEU A 138 -5.41 -10.88 -19.11
N GLU A 139 -6.18 -11.60 -18.29
CA GLU A 139 -5.83 -12.93 -17.82
C GLU A 139 -5.75 -13.88 -19.02
N THR A 140 -4.69 -14.70 -19.07
CA THR A 140 -4.54 -15.75 -20.06
C THR A 140 -4.61 -17.12 -19.41
N ARG A 141 -4.68 -18.20 -20.18
CA ARG A 141 -4.62 -19.56 -19.64
C ARG A 141 -3.28 -19.88 -18.96
N SER A 142 -2.23 -19.17 -19.31
CA SER A 142 -0.87 -19.39 -18.79
C SER A 142 -0.46 -18.37 -17.72
N GLU A 143 -1.17 -17.24 -17.60
CA GLU A 143 -0.73 -16.15 -16.73
C GLU A 143 -1.95 -15.39 -16.17
N ASN A 144 -2.02 -15.27 -14.85
CA ASN A 144 -2.99 -14.41 -14.15
C ASN A 144 -2.33 -13.44 -13.17
N VAL A 145 -1.00 -13.43 -13.10
CA VAL A 145 -0.20 -12.51 -12.29
C VAL A 145 0.99 -11.98 -13.08
N LYS A 146 1.46 -10.80 -12.69
CA LYS A 146 2.61 -10.12 -13.29
C LYS A 146 3.44 -9.41 -12.23
N LEU A 147 4.65 -8.99 -12.59
CA LEU A 147 5.48 -8.13 -11.75
C LEU A 147 5.19 -6.66 -12.04
N SER A 148 5.23 -5.83 -11.01
CA SER A 148 5.12 -4.38 -11.12
C SER A 148 6.13 -3.68 -10.23
N GLN A 149 6.57 -2.49 -10.63
CA GLN A 149 7.29 -1.55 -9.78
C GLN A 149 6.39 -0.41 -9.28
N ASN A 150 5.07 -0.57 -9.38
CA ASN A 150 4.09 0.31 -8.76
C ASN A 150 3.51 -0.38 -7.52
N PHE A 151 3.85 0.11 -6.35
CA PHE A 151 3.33 -0.40 -5.08
C PHE A 151 1.97 0.25 -4.80
N ALA A 152 0.93 -0.58 -4.65
CA ALA A 152 -0.39 -0.13 -4.23
C ALA A 152 -0.57 -0.45 -2.74
N ALA A 153 -0.55 0.58 -1.89
CA ALA A 153 -0.61 0.41 -0.44
C ALA A 153 -2.00 0.00 0.08
N TYR A 154 -3.02 0.12 -0.73
CA TYR A 154 -4.37 -0.30 -0.38
C TYR A 154 -4.58 -1.79 -0.72
N GLY A 155 -4.47 -2.66 0.28
CA GLY A 155 -4.64 -4.10 0.15
C GLY A 155 -3.40 -4.81 -0.44
N TYR A 156 -2.51 -5.26 0.45
CA TYR A 156 -1.34 -6.04 0.06
C TYR A 156 -0.94 -7.03 1.15
N GLY A 157 -0.37 -8.14 0.74
CA GLY A 157 0.32 -9.06 1.63
C GLY A 157 1.82 -8.92 1.52
N THR A 158 2.54 -9.10 2.63
CA THR A 158 4.01 -9.04 2.64
C THR A 158 4.61 -9.88 3.75
N TRP A 159 5.90 -10.15 3.65
CA TRP A 159 6.70 -10.79 4.67
C TRP A 159 7.37 -9.73 5.55
N ILE A 160 7.29 -9.94 6.85
CA ILE A 160 7.84 -9.00 7.83
C ILE A 160 9.34 -8.77 7.61
N PHE A 161 10.11 -9.82 7.32
CA PHE A 161 11.56 -9.69 7.10
C PHE A 161 11.89 -8.84 5.87
N LYS A 162 11.10 -8.92 4.77
CA LYS A 162 11.32 -8.10 3.57
C LYS A 162 10.99 -6.62 3.83
N MET A 163 9.93 -6.34 4.58
CA MET A 163 9.61 -4.97 4.97
C MET A 163 10.63 -4.39 5.97
N GLN A 164 11.19 -5.21 6.85
CA GLN A 164 12.29 -4.78 7.72
C GLN A 164 13.57 -4.47 6.93
N GLN A 165 13.89 -5.23 5.89
CA GLN A 165 15.02 -4.91 4.99
C GLN A 165 14.83 -3.55 4.33
N TYR A 166 13.61 -3.28 3.82
CA TYR A 166 13.24 -1.98 3.29
C TYR A 166 13.38 -0.87 4.36
N SER A 167 12.74 -1.01 5.51
CA SER A 167 12.73 0.01 6.58
C SER A 167 14.12 0.36 7.11
N ARG A 168 15.05 -0.60 7.15
CA ARG A 168 16.44 -0.36 7.57
C ARG A 168 17.26 0.44 6.56
N LYS A 169 16.90 0.35 5.27
CA LYS A 169 17.61 1.06 4.20
C LYS A 169 17.08 2.46 3.97
N ILE A 170 15.76 2.65 4.12
CA ILE A 170 15.13 3.91 3.77
C ILE A 170 15.40 4.98 4.81
N ASN A 171 16.21 5.94 4.44
CA ASN A 171 16.51 7.12 5.22
C ASN A 171 16.85 8.27 4.25
N ARG A 172 17.13 9.45 4.79
CA ARG A 172 17.45 10.63 4.00
C ARG A 172 18.69 10.43 3.13
N GLU A 173 19.75 9.85 3.68
CA GLU A 173 21.01 9.60 2.96
C GLU A 173 20.79 8.68 1.76
N TYR A 174 19.98 7.62 1.92
CA TYR A 174 19.61 6.71 0.86
C TYR A 174 18.86 7.42 -0.28
N LEU A 175 17.88 8.27 0.04
CA LEU A 175 17.14 9.05 -0.95
C LEU A 175 18.03 10.10 -1.64
N GLU A 176 18.95 10.71 -0.92
CA GLU A 176 19.98 11.60 -1.49
C GLU A 176 20.90 10.81 -2.45
N GLY A 177 21.24 9.57 -2.12
CA GLY A 177 21.97 8.66 -2.98
C GLY A 177 21.25 8.40 -4.31
N ILE A 178 19.95 8.13 -4.25
CA ILE A 178 19.09 7.99 -5.46
C ILE A 178 19.13 9.31 -6.26
N ALA A 179 18.95 10.44 -5.60
CA ALA A 179 18.98 11.75 -6.24
C ALA A 179 20.34 12.09 -6.86
N LYS A 180 21.44 11.58 -6.33
CA LYS A 180 22.79 11.72 -6.91
C LYS A 180 22.99 10.81 -8.14
N ASN A 181 22.20 9.76 -8.31
CA ASN A 181 22.31 8.82 -9.43
C ASN A 181 21.43 9.26 -10.61
N THR A 182 22.05 9.77 -11.69
CA THR A 182 21.33 10.25 -12.87
C THR A 182 20.55 9.13 -13.57
N GLY A 183 21.10 7.91 -13.61
CA GLY A 183 20.42 6.76 -14.21
C GLY A 183 19.13 6.38 -13.49
N LEU A 184 19.15 6.37 -12.16
CA LEU A 184 17.94 6.13 -11.36
C LEU A 184 16.91 7.26 -11.51
N LEU A 185 17.35 8.53 -11.54
CA LEU A 185 16.43 9.64 -11.79
C LEU A 185 15.73 9.52 -13.14
N LEU A 186 16.47 9.16 -14.19
CA LEU A 186 15.89 8.96 -15.52
C LEU A 186 14.92 7.76 -15.53
N LYS A 187 15.24 6.67 -14.86
CA LYS A 187 14.33 5.53 -14.70
C LYS A 187 13.04 5.92 -13.98
N LEU A 188 13.14 6.64 -12.85
CA LEU A 188 11.98 7.13 -12.11
C LEU A 188 11.12 8.07 -12.97
N ALA A 189 11.76 9.01 -13.67
CA ALA A 189 11.06 9.90 -14.59
C ALA A 189 10.38 9.13 -15.71
N SER A 190 11.06 8.18 -16.37
CA SER A 190 10.47 7.41 -17.46
C SER A 190 9.30 6.52 -17.01
N ALA A 191 9.29 6.09 -15.75
CA ALA A 191 8.21 5.30 -15.19
C ALA A 191 6.98 6.16 -14.91
N HIS A 192 7.12 7.22 -14.12
CA HIS A 192 6.04 8.17 -13.85
C HIS A 192 6.57 9.49 -13.26
N PRO A 193 6.07 10.67 -13.71
CA PRO A 193 6.51 11.99 -13.23
C PRO A 193 6.45 12.14 -11.70
N ARG A 194 5.39 11.59 -11.07
CA ARG A 194 5.17 11.70 -9.62
C ARG A 194 6.35 11.18 -8.78
N TYR A 195 7.11 10.21 -9.27
CA TYR A 195 8.22 9.63 -8.51
C TYR A 195 9.39 10.62 -8.35
N VAL A 196 9.66 11.41 -9.39
CA VAL A 196 10.66 12.50 -9.31
C VAL A 196 10.20 13.60 -8.36
N PHE A 197 8.89 13.94 -8.39
CA PHE A 197 8.33 14.96 -7.48
C PHE A 197 8.37 14.50 -6.03
N ALA A 198 8.08 13.23 -5.78
CA ALA A 198 8.17 12.64 -4.44
C ALA A 198 9.60 12.65 -3.91
N LEU A 199 10.59 12.24 -4.73
CA LEU A 199 11.99 12.30 -4.37
C LEU A 199 12.45 13.74 -4.11
N GLN A 200 12.06 14.69 -4.97
CA GLN A 200 12.33 16.10 -4.77
C GLN A 200 11.75 16.59 -3.43
N SER A 201 10.49 16.24 -3.13
CA SER A 201 9.85 16.62 -1.87
C SER A 201 10.55 16.04 -0.66
N ALA A 202 10.94 14.77 -0.69
CA ALA A 202 11.65 14.11 0.39
C ALA A 202 13.02 14.77 0.69
N ILE A 203 13.71 15.30 -0.33
CA ILE A 203 15.03 15.92 -0.17
C ILE A 203 14.93 17.39 0.26
N PHE A 204 13.98 18.15 -0.32
CA PHE A 204 13.94 19.61 -0.17
C PHE A 204 12.92 20.14 0.82
N LYS A 205 11.82 19.41 1.03
CA LYS A 205 10.80 19.86 1.97
C LYS A 205 11.14 19.36 3.37
N LYS A 206 11.44 20.28 4.25
CA LYS A 206 11.35 20.10 5.70
C LYS A 206 9.91 20.10 6.21
N GLU A 207 8.93 20.05 5.29
CA GLU A 207 7.54 20.03 5.69
C GLU A 207 7.20 18.69 6.32
N LYS A 208 6.80 18.77 7.58
CA LYS A 208 6.14 17.73 8.36
C LYS A 208 4.87 17.28 7.63
N LEU A 209 5.02 16.40 6.65
CA LEU A 209 3.86 15.70 6.08
C LEU A 209 3.18 14.86 7.16
N TYR A 210 3.96 14.40 8.12
CA TYR A 210 3.53 13.79 9.38
C TYR A 210 4.48 14.29 10.46
N GLN A 211 4.06 14.33 11.73
CA GLN A 211 4.89 14.80 12.86
C GLN A 211 6.02 13.80 13.19
N LEU A 212 6.77 13.39 12.19
CA LEU A 212 7.90 12.49 12.37
C LEU A 212 9.16 13.28 12.81
N PRO A 213 10.07 12.67 13.57
CA PRO A 213 11.37 13.26 13.88
C PRO A 213 12.10 13.72 12.62
N ASP A 214 12.96 14.75 12.72
CA ASP A 214 13.62 15.39 11.58
C ASP A 214 14.52 14.45 10.74
N ASP A 215 14.89 13.30 11.29
CA ASP A 215 15.72 12.26 10.67
C ASP A 215 14.91 11.12 10.03
N MET A 216 13.61 11.04 10.28
CA MET A 216 12.75 10.02 9.69
C MET A 216 12.15 10.49 8.36
N VAL A 217 12.30 9.65 7.34
CA VAL A 217 11.60 9.81 6.07
C VAL A 217 10.24 9.12 6.19
N PRO A 218 9.14 9.78 5.83
CA PRO A 218 7.82 9.15 5.84
C PRO A 218 7.85 7.85 5.02
N ILE A 219 7.42 6.75 5.62
CA ILE A 219 7.23 5.48 4.91
C ILE A 219 5.90 5.57 4.18
N ILE A 220 5.93 6.20 3.02
CA ILE A 220 4.80 6.31 2.10
C ILE A 220 5.08 5.42 0.88
N ASP A 221 4.05 5.08 0.14
CA ASP A 221 4.12 4.28 -1.08
C ASP A 221 5.25 4.69 -2.01
N GLN A 222 5.48 5.98 -2.09
CA GLN A 222 6.49 6.57 -2.97
C GLN A 222 7.92 6.18 -2.56
N THR A 223 8.23 6.08 -1.26
CA THR A 223 9.56 5.65 -0.82
C THR A 223 9.80 4.15 -1.05
N ILE A 224 8.75 3.33 -0.93
CA ILE A 224 8.79 1.92 -1.30
C ILE A 224 9.08 1.78 -2.79
N ILE A 225 8.42 2.58 -3.64
CA ILE A 225 8.65 2.58 -5.08
C ILE A 225 10.08 3.00 -5.41
N MET A 226 10.61 4.04 -4.76
CA MET A 226 12.01 4.45 -4.95
C MET A 226 12.99 3.34 -4.58
N TYR A 227 12.74 2.64 -3.48
CA TYR A 227 13.50 1.47 -3.07
C TYR A 227 13.43 0.36 -4.12
N MET A 228 12.23 0.06 -4.64
CA MET A 228 12.05 -0.97 -5.67
C MET A 228 12.84 -0.65 -6.94
N PHE A 229 12.83 0.61 -7.39
CA PHE A 229 13.63 1.03 -8.54
C PHE A 229 15.14 0.94 -8.30
N ALA A 230 15.60 1.35 -7.11
CA ALA A 230 17.02 1.35 -6.75
C ALA A 230 17.58 -0.06 -6.57
N GLU A 231 16.81 -0.96 -5.94
CA GLU A 231 17.21 -2.32 -5.61
C GLU A 231 16.69 -3.38 -6.59
N GLN A 232 16.08 -2.96 -7.69
CA GLN A 232 15.48 -3.85 -8.70
C GLN A 232 14.48 -4.85 -8.08
N LYS A 233 13.65 -4.35 -7.16
CA LYS A 233 12.58 -5.13 -6.51
C LYS A 233 11.25 -4.89 -7.22
N TYR A 234 10.31 -5.80 -6.97
CA TYR A 234 9.01 -5.84 -7.61
C TYR A 234 7.94 -6.20 -6.58
N VAL A 235 6.70 -5.96 -6.94
CA VAL A 235 5.52 -6.56 -6.32
C VAL A 235 4.84 -7.48 -7.32
N LEU A 236 4.19 -8.53 -6.84
CA LEU A 236 3.27 -9.32 -7.64
C LEU A 236 1.92 -8.60 -7.69
N VAL A 237 1.34 -8.49 -8.89
CA VAL A 237 0.02 -7.92 -9.11
C VAL A 237 -0.84 -8.89 -9.91
N PRO A 238 -2.17 -8.97 -9.65
CA PRO A 238 -3.06 -9.81 -10.45
C PRO A 238 -3.35 -9.14 -11.80
N CYS A 239 -3.68 -9.91 -12.83
CA CYS A 239 -4.14 -9.36 -14.11
C CYS A 239 -5.47 -8.63 -13.96
N LEU A 240 -6.39 -9.17 -13.15
CA LEU A 240 -7.66 -8.54 -12.79
C LEU A 240 -7.63 -8.10 -11.33
N SER A 241 -8.00 -6.86 -11.06
CA SER A 241 -7.96 -6.28 -9.71
C SER A 241 -8.70 -7.15 -8.68
N LYS A 242 -8.15 -7.22 -7.47
CA LYS A 242 -8.75 -7.87 -6.31
C LYS A 242 -9.36 -6.86 -5.34
N VAL A 243 -9.34 -5.57 -5.69
CA VAL A 243 -9.78 -4.50 -4.79
C VAL A 243 -10.44 -3.36 -5.56
N ARG A 244 -11.48 -2.79 -4.93
CA ARG A 244 -12.01 -1.45 -5.20
C ARG A 244 -11.70 -0.57 -4.01
N ASN A 245 -11.22 0.65 -4.23
CA ASN A 245 -11.02 1.63 -3.17
C ASN A 245 -12.18 2.64 -3.19
N TRP A 246 -12.89 2.79 -2.08
CA TRP A 246 -14.02 3.70 -1.93
C TRP A 246 -13.64 5.02 -1.24
N GLY A 247 -12.36 5.23 -0.91
CA GLY A 247 -11.85 6.38 -0.18
C GLY A 247 -11.78 7.69 -0.96
N TYR A 248 -12.11 7.69 -2.27
CA TYR A 248 -12.12 8.89 -3.12
C TYR A 248 -13.39 9.74 -2.98
N ASP A 249 -14.16 9.54 -1.93
CA ASP A 249 -15.38 10.29 -1.62
C ASP A 249 -15.15 11.59 -0.82
N GLY A 250 -13.90 11.87 -0.45
CA GLY A 250 -13.50 13.02 0.36
C GLY A 250 -13.66 12.82 1.87
N SER A 251 -13.98 11.62 2.33
CA SER A 251 -14.08 11.28 3.77
C SER A 251 -12.73 10.92 4.39
N GLY A 252 -11.73 10.60 3.56
CA GLY A 252 -10.38 10.23 3.98
C GLY A 252 -9.52 11.43 4.34
N GLU A 253 -8.45 11.18 5.09
CA GLU A 253 -7.49 12.21 5.49
C GLU A 253 -6.57 12.62 4.32
N ASN A 254 -6.21 11.67 3.45
CA ASN A 254 -5.23 11.84 2.40
C ASN A 254 -5.84 11.88 0.97
N CYS A 255 -7.12 11.54 0.82
CA CYS A 255 -7.79 11.52 -0.48
C CYS A 255 -8.81 12.65 -0.57
N ALA A 256 -8.58 13.59 -1.47
CA ALA A 256 -9.61 14.54 -1.89
C ALA A 256 -10.72 13.78 -2.64
N ARG A 257 -11.92 14.37 -2.67
CA ARG A 257 -13.00 13.83 -3.50
C ARG A 257 -12.59 13.90 -4.97
N ASP A 258 -12.53 12.74 -5.60
CA ASP A 258 -12.32 12.62 -7.03
C ASP A 258 -13.67 12.35 -7.70
N MET A 259 -14.17 13.32 -8.46
CA MET A 259 -15.47 13.23 -9.15
C MET A 259 -15.42 12.35 -10.41
N GLU A 260 -14.21 12.05 -10.90
CA GLU A 260 -14.01 11.20 -12.08
C GLU A 260 -13.79 9.72 -11.69
N TYR A 261 -13.44 9.46 -10.43
CA TYR A 261 -13.23 8.11 -9.93
C TYR A 261 -14.52 7.49 -9.40
N HIS A 262 -14.95 6.43 -10.02
CA HIS A 262 -16.12 5.64 -9.62
C HIS A 262 -15.69 4.24 -9.22
N ALA A 263 -15.59 3.98 -7.91
CA ALA A 263 -15.17 2.67 -7.39
C ALA A 263 -16.03 1.52 -7.92
N SER A 264 -17.32 1.74 -8.14
CA SER A 264 -18.25 0.75 -8.68
C SER A 264 -17.93 0.31 -10.11
N GLU A 265 -17.23 1.14 -10.89
CA GLU A 265 -16.85 0.86 -12.28
C GLU A 265 -15.53 0.05 -12.35
N VAL A 266 -14.76 -0.01 -11.28
CA VAL A 266 -13.55 -0.82 -11.23
C VAL A 266 -13.96 -2.30 -11.29
N MET A 267 -13.54 -3.00 -12.33
CA MET A 267 -13.75 -4.43 -12.44
C MET A 267 -12.86 -5.18 -11.46
N ILE A 268 -13.47 -6.03 -10.65
CA ILE A 268 -12.73 -6.95 -9.77
C ILE A 268 -13.05 -8.39 -10.14
N ASP A 269 -12.17 -9.30 -9.74
CA ASP A 269 -12.40 -10.73 -9.92
C ASP A 269 -13.57 -11.22 -9.05
N GLU A 270 -14.60 -11.76 -9.67
CA GLU A 270 -15.79 -12.28 -8.98
C GLU A 270 -15.71 -13.78 -8.65
N LYS A 271 -14.63 -14.45 -9.07
CA LYS A 271 -14.40 -15.86 -8.75
C LYS A 271 -14.20 -16.05 -7.24
N THR A 272 -14.66 -17.16 -6.72
CA THR A 272 -14.54 -17.53 -5.30
C THR A 272 -13.26 -18.29 -4.97
N SER A 273 -12.51 -18.72 -5.99
CA SER A 273 -11.22 -19.41 -5.86
C SER A 273 -10.19 -18.76 -6.77
N PHE A 274 -8.93 -18.94 -6.42
CA PHE A 274 -7.79 -18.44 -7.19
C PHE A 274 -6.75 -19.54 -7.39
N ASP A 275 -6.45 -19.87 -8.63
CA ASP A 275 -5.34 -20.73 -8.99
C ASP A 275 -4.21 -19.89 -9.55
N LEU A 276 -3.07 -19.89 -8.85
CA LEU A 276 -1.88 -19.15 -9.26
C LEU A 276 -1.25 -19.82 -10.47
N HIS A 277 -1.19 -19.13 -11.60
CA HIS A 277 -0.49 -19.59 -12.79
C HIS A 277 0.28 -18.46 -13.48
N TYR A 278 1.52 -18.76 -13.86
CA TYR A 278 2.45 -17.82 -14.47
C TYR A 278 3.53 -18.56 -15.27
N SER A 279 4.18 -17.85 -16.19
CA SER A 279 5.33 -18.34 -16.93
C SER A 279 6.61 -17.68 -16.41
N TYR A 280 7.73 -18.43 -16.36
CA TYR A 280 9.03 -17.85 -16.08
C TYR A 280 9.74 -17.40 -17.36
N PRO A 281 10.42 -16.23 -17.36
CA PRO A 281 10.36 -15.20 -16.31
C PRO A 281 8.99 -14.50 -16.27
N LEU A 282 8.57 -14.12 -15.09
CA LEU A 282 7.34 -13.32 -14.90
C LEU A 282 7.41 -12.03 -15.72
N LYS A 283 6.33 -11.70 -16.41
CA LYS A 283 6.24 -10.47 -17.20
C LYS A 283 6.13 -9.25 -16.29
N ILE A 284 6.86 -8.19 -16.66
CA ILE A 284 6.81 -6.91 -15.95
C ILE A 284 5.77 -6.01 -16.62
N VAL A 285 4.85 -5.47 -15.83
CA VAL A 285 3.88 -4.48 -16.30
C VAL A 285 4.60 -3.19 -16.67
N LYS A 286 4.36 -2.69 -17.87
CA LYS A 286 4.80 -1.35 -18.27
C LYS A 286 3.88 -0.33 -17.61
N LEU A 287 4.46 0.51 -16.73
CA LEU A 287 3.73 1.61 -16.14
C LEU A 287 3.31 2.60 -17.24
N GLN A 288 2.05 3.03 -17.22
CA GLN A 288 1.60 4.11 -18.09
C GLN A 288 2.31 5.39 -17.67
N SER A 289 2.90 6.10 -18.61
CA SER A 289 3.83 7.19 -18.32
C SER A 289 3.18 8.44 -17.67
N GLY A 290 1.84 8.60 -17.73
CA GLY A 290 1.12 9.73 -17.12
C GLY A 290 1.65 11.12 -17.51
N TYR A 291 2.36 11.24 -18.66
CA TYR A 291 2.96 12.50 -19.10
C TYR A 291 1.94 13.39 -19.79
N SER A 292 1.74 14.58 -19.21
CA SER A 292 1.20 15.76 -19.86
C SER A 292 2.31 16.77 -20.10
N VAL A 293 2.04 17.80 -20.91
CA VAL A 293 3.00 18.90 -21.12
C VAL A 293 3.36 19.58 -19.80
N GLU A 294 2.38 19.77 -18.92
CA GLU A 294 2.60 20.35 -17.59
C GLU A 294 3.51 19.47 -16.74
N ASN A 295 3.22 18.18 -16.66
CA ASN A 295 4.04 17.22 -15.90
C ASN A 295 5.46 17.15 -16.45
N PHE A 296 5.65 17.21 -17.76
CA PHE A 296 6.98 17.26 -18.37
C PHE A 296 7.77 18.50 -17.92
N CYS A 297 7.18 19.70 -18.01
CA CYS A 297 7.81 20.93 -17.54
C CYS A 297 8.17 20.87 -16.04
N ARG A 298 7.29 20.30 -15.21
CA ARG A 298 7.54 20.11 -13.77
C ARG A 298 8.68 19.13 -13.52
N VAL A 299 8.79 18.05 -14.28
CA VAL A 299 9.92 17.10 -14.20
C VAL A 299 11.23 17.80 -14.55
N VAL A 300 11.28 18.58 -15.64
CA VAL A 300 12.47 19.36 -16.02
C VAL A 300 12.88 20.31 -14.88
N ALA A 301 11.92 21.03 -14.31
CA ALA A 301 12.18 21.92 -13.18
C ALA A 301 12.71 21.16 -11.94
N ALA A 302 12.19 19.96 -11.68
CA ALA A 302 12.70 19.11 -10.59
C ALA A 302 14.14 18.64 -10.84
N PHE A 303 14.48 18.26 -12.07
CA PHE A 303 15.86 17.90 -12.45
C PHE A 303 16.83 19.08 -12.27
N ILE A 304 16.42 20.28 -12.66
CA ILE A 304 17.24 21.49 -12.46
C ILE A 304 17.49 21.71 -10.96
N LYS A 305 16.44 21.66 -10.13
CA LYS A 305 16.55 21.85 -8.67
C LYS A 305 17.48 20.80 -8.04
N ILE A 306 17.32 19.53 -8.41
CA ILE A 306 18.20 18.44 -7.93
C ILE A 306 19.64 18.67 -8.43
N GLY A 307 19.82 19.12 -9.66
CA GLY A 307 21.14 19.46 -10.23
C GLY A 307 21.86 20.58 -9.45
N VAL A 308 21.14 21.66 -9.13
CA VAL A 308 21.67 22.77 -8.30
C VAL A 308 22.01 22.28 -6.89
N TRP A 309 21.15 21.44 -6.30
CA TRP A 309 21.40 20.85 -4.99
C TRP A 309 22.66 19.96 -5.01
N ARG A 310 22.84 19.09 -6.00
CA ARG A 310 24.05 18.27 -6.19
C ARG A 310 25.31 19.15 -6.27
N TRP A 311 25.23 20.25 -7.04
CA TRP A 311 26.37 21.17 -7.22
C TRP A 311 26.77 21.84 -5.90
N LYS A 312 25.77 22.29 -5.11
CA LYS A 312 26.02 22.88 -3.78
C LYS A 312 26.64 21.88 -2.81
N ASN A 313 26.16 20.62 -2.78
CA ASN A 313 26.65 19.59 -1.87
C ASN A 313 27.93 18.88 -2.34
N LYS A 314 28.47 19.19 -3.52
CA LYS A 314 29.82 18.76 -3.92
C LYS A 314 30.94 19.67 -3.39
N ARG A 315 30.58 20.84 -2.88
CA ARG A 315 31.54 21.84 -2.40
C ARG A 315 31.72 21.82 -0.88
N ASN A 316 30.92 21.02 -0.19
CA ASN A 316 31.09 20.68 1.24
C ASN A 316 31.57 19.23 1.37
#